data_c39eaff25efd84001b02d0d62dd60bc7
#
_entry.id   c39eaff25efd84001b02d0d62dd60bc7
#
_cell.length_a   1.000
_cell.length_b   1.000
_cell.length_c   1.000
_cell.angle_alpha   90.00
_cell.angle_beta   90.00
_cell.angle_gamma   90.00
#
_symmetry.space_group_name_H-M   'P 1'
#
loop_
_entity.id
_entity.type
_entity.pdbx_description
1 polymer ?
#
loop_
_entity_poly.entity_id
_entity_poly.type
_entity_poly.pdbx_seq_one_letter_code
_entity_poly.pdbx_strand_id
1 'polypeptide(L)'
;MDPVPDKRDWVGPVLQAGALSQAVLAAIRELQPEAEFIDRGSYVRVLAPGPCRVTRKLVEKYAGERLRFPGDLEAIMPSFKGRLTVSEEEASWDFAPRAGA
;
A
#
# COMPACT_ATOMS: atom_id res chain seq x y z
N MET A 1 -28.36 -3.14 9.47
CA MET A 1 -27.36 -3.52 8.47
C MET A 1 -26.25 -2.50 8.46
N ASP A 2 -25.04 -2.96 8.65
CA ASP A 2 -23.91 -2.03 8.67
C ASP A 2 -23.66 -1.49 7.27
N PRO A 3 -23.41 -0.16 7.16
CA PRO A 3 -23.10 0.41 5.86
C PRO A 3 -21.79 -0.15 5.33
N VAL A 4 -21.76 -0.45 4.04
CA VAL A 4 -20.50 -0.82 3.40
C VAL A 4 -19.62 0.42 3.37
N PRO A 5 -18.32 0.32 3.78
CA PRO A 5 -17.44 1.48 3.72
C PRO A 5 -17.39 2.03 2.30
N ASP A 6 -17.52 3.35 2.18
CA ASP A 6 -17.41 4.02 0.90
C ASP A 6 -15.97 3.90 0.41
N LYS A 7 -15.77 3.51 -0.86
CA LYS A 7 -14.43 3.39 -1.44
C LYS A 7 -13.65 4.69 -1.41
N ARG A 8 -14.33 5.83 -1.27
CA ARG A 8 -13.64 7.11 -1.08
C ARG A 8 -12.84 7.15 0.21
N ASP A 9 -13.19 6.32 1.19
CA ASP A 9 -12.47 6.22 2.45
C ASP A 9 -11.41 5.12 2.45
N TRP A 10 -11.31 4.35 1.36
CA TRP A 10 -10.31 3.30 1.26
C TRP A 10 -8.93 3.91 1.10
N VAL A 11 -7.93 3.21 1.60
CA VAL A 11 -6.57 3.73 1.70
C VAL A 11 -5.57 2.83 0.99
N GLY A 12 -4.41 3.39 0.65
CA GLY A 12 -3.35 2.61 0.04
C GLY A 12 -2.45 3.47 -0.83
N PRO A 13 -1.34 2.86 -1.31
CA PRO A 13 -0.38 3.58 -2.15
C PRO A 13 -0.78 3.63 -3.61
N VAL A 14 -0.17 4.59 -4.31
CA VAL A 14 -0.09 4.60 -5.77
C VAL A 14 1.36 4.25 -6.10
N LEU A 15 1.56 3.19 -6.88
CA LEU A 15 2.90 2.68 -7.18
C LEU A 15 3.19 2.82 -8.67
N GLN A 16 4.40 3.27 -9.01
CA GLN A 16 4.84 3.34 -10.39
C GLN A 16 4.97 1.92 -10.97
N ALA A 17 4.75 1.76 -12.27
CA ALA A 17 4.95 0.47 -12.93
C ALA A 17 6.40 0.00 -12.76
N GLY A 18 6.60 -1.30 -12.52
CA GLY A 18 7.93 -1.86 -12.38
C GLY A 18 7.97 -3.11 -11.54
N ALA A 19 9.12 -3.78 -11.55
CA ALA A 19 9.29 -5.06 -10.87
C ALA A 19 9.13 -4.93 -9.35
N LEU A 20 9.71 -3.89 -8.75
CA LEU A 20 9.58 -3.70 -7.29
C LEU A 20 8.13 -3.44 -6.91
N SER A 21 7.42 -2.66 -7.71
CA SER A 21 5.99 -2.42 -7.45
C SER A 21 5.20 -3.71 -7.49
N GLN A 22 5.51 -4.63 -8.43
CA GLN A 22 4.83 -5.92 -8.47
C GLN A 22 5.07 -6.73 -7.21
N ALA A 23 6.28 -6.67 -6.65
CA ALA A 23 6.59 -7.34 -5.38
C ALA A 23 5.78 -6.72 -4.23
N VAL A 24 5.67 -5.40 -4.20
CA VAL A 24 4.87 -4.70 -3.18
C VAL A 24 3.39 -5.08 -3.31
N LEU A 25 2.88 -5.12 -4.55
CA LEU A 25 1.48 -5.49 -4.78
C LEU A 25 1.20 -6.93 -4.32
N ALA A 26 2.12 -7.85 -4.59
CA ALA A 26 1.96 -9.23 -4.13
C ALA A 26 1.93 -9.32 -2.60
N ALA A 27 2.80 -8.55 -1.94
CA ALA A 27 2.84 -8.52 -0.48
C ALA A 27 1.54 -7.93 0.09
N ILE A 28 1.03 -6.86 -0.50
CA ILE A 28 -0.23 -6.25 -0.07
C ILE A 28 -1.38 -7.23 -0.25
N ARG A 29 -1.42 -7.92 -1.39
CA ARG A 29 -2.49 -8.89 -1.66
C ARG A 29 -2.49 -10.02 -0.64
N GLU A 30 -1.32 -10.48 -0.23
CA GLU A 30 -1.21 -11.52 0.77
C GLU A 30 -1.76 -11.06 2.12
N LEU A 31 -1.45 -9.84 2.53
CA LEU A 31 -1.87 -9.32 3.84
C LEU A 31 -3.29 -8.74 3.82
N GLN A 32 -3.71 -8.20 2.70
CA GLN A 32 -5.05 -7.63 2.54
C GLN A 32 -5.71 -8.18 1.27
N PRO A 33 -6.29 -9.41 1.35
CA PRO A 33 -6.89 -10.03 0.15
C PRO A 33 -8.04 -9.21 -0.46
N GLU A 34 -8.71 -8.38 0.34
CA GLU A 34 -9.83 -7.56 -0.13
C GLU A 34 -9.40 -6.25 -0.80
N ALA A 35 -8.11 -5.93 -0.80
CA ALA A 35 -7.63 -4.73 -1.46
C ALA A 35 -7.88 -4.80 -2.97
N GLU A 36 -8.25 -3.68 -3.55
CA GLU A 36 -8.44 -3.55 -5.00
C GLU A 36 -7.23 -2.90 -5.63
N PHE A 37 -6.85 -3.40 -6.79
CA PHE A 37 -5.73 -2.88 -7.58
C PHE A 37 -6.28 -2.34 -8.88
N ILE A 38 -6.02 -1.07 -9.16
CA ILE A 38 -6.47 -0.42 -10.39
C ILE A 38 -5.23 -0.12 -11.22
N ASP A 39 -4.99 -0.93 -12.26
CA ASP A 39 -3.84 -0.79 -13.14
C ASP A 39 -4.13 0.25 -14.22
N ARG A 40 -3.32 1.31 -14.26
CA ARG A 40 -3.44 2.37 -15.26
C ARG A 40 -2.27 2.38 -16.24
N GLY A 41 -1.51 1.30 -16.31
CA GLY A 41 -0.36 1.19 -17.19
C GLY A 41 0.91 1.73 -16.55
N SER A 42 1.04 3.04 -16.44
CA SER A 42 2.21 3.68 -15.85
C SER A 42 2.21 3.64 -14.32
N TYR A 43 1.08 3.36 -13.70
CA TYR A 43 0.98 3.23 -12.25
C TYR A 43 -0.17 2.28 -11.88
N VAL A 44 -0.11 1.79 -10.65
CA VAL A 44 -1.19 0.98 -10.07
C VAL A 44 -1.65 1.65 -8.79
N ARG A 45 -2.95 1.88 -8.67
CA ARG A 45 -3.55 2.41 -7.45
C ARG A 45 -4.03 1.25 -6.60
N VAL A 46 -3.66 1.25 -5.32
CA VAL A 46 -4.10 0.26 -4.34
C VAL A 46 -5.11 0.92 -3.42
N LEU A 47 -6.24 0.25 -3.23
CA LEU A 47 -7.30 0.71 -2.30
C LEU A 47 -7.71 -0.44 -1.41
N ALA A 48 -7.59 -0.27 -0.10
CA ALA A 48 -8.00 -1.25 0.90
C ALA A 48 -9.09 -0.67 1.79
N PRO A 49 -10.10 -1.47 2.15
CA PRO A 49 -11.24 -0.99 2.95
C PRO A 49 -10.90 -0.73 4.42
N GLY A 50 -9.77 -1.23 4.88
CA GLY A 50 -9.24 -0.98 6.21
C GLY A 50 -7.78 -0.61 6.10
N PRO A 51 -7.04 -0.61 7.21
CA PRO A 51 -5.62 -0.31 7.14
C PRO A 51 -4.92 -1.21 6.13
N CYS A 52 -4.10 -0.59 5.28
CA CYS A 52 -3.29 -1.30 4.31
C CYS A 52 -1.87 -1.37 4.87
N ARG A 53 -1.26 -2.54 4.82
CA ARG A 53 0.03 -2.74 5.44
C ARG A 53 0.92 -3.61 4.58
N VAL A 54 2.22 -3.34 4.61
CA VAL A 54 3.20 -4.17 3.93
C VAL A 54 4.46 -4.23 4.80
N THR A 55 5.08 -5.40 4.86
CA THR A 55 6.32 -5.57 5.62
C THR A 55 7.51 -5.69 4.67
N ARG A 56 8.67 -5.20 5.13
CA ARG A 56 9.91 -5.31 4.37
C ARG A 56 10.21 -6.77 4.01
N LYS A 57 10.10 -7.66 4.99
CA LYS A 57 10.41 -9.08 4.76
C LYS A 57 9.54 -9.70 3.68
N LEU A 58 8.26 -9.35 3.67
CA LEU A 58 7.35 -9.92 2.68
C LEU A 58 7.64 -9.38 1.29
N VAL A 59 7.92 -8.08 1.18
CA VAL A 59 8.31 -7.50 -0.11
C VAL A 59 9.62 -8.13 -0.60
N GLU A 60 10.60 -8.31 0.28
CA GLU A 60 11.86 -8.96 -0.07
C GLU A 60 11.65 -10.38 -0.57
N LYS A 61 10.71 -11.11 0.04
CA LYS A 61 10.36 -12.46 -0.40
C LYS A 61 9.90 -12.46 -1.85
N TYR A 62 9.01 -11.54 -2.21
CA TYR A 62 8.50 -11.47 -3.58
C TYR A 62 9.48 -10.83 -4.55
N ALA A 63 10.31 -9.91 -4.09
CA ALA A 63 11.33 -9.27 -4.92
C ALA A 63 12.55 -10.16 -5.17
N GLY A 64 12.79 -11.10 -4.26
CA GLY A 64 13.96 -11.97 -4.37
C GLY A 64 15.27 -11.29 -4.01
N GLU A 65 15.22 -10.15 -3.30
CA GLU A 65 16.41 -9.41 -2.92
C GLU A 65 16.17 -8.58 -1.66
N ARG A 66 17.24 -8.13 -1.04
CA ARG A 66 17.14 -7.25 0.12
C ARG A 66 16.81 -5.83 -0.33
N LEU A 67 16.04 -5.14 0.49
CA LEU A 67 15.58 -3.79 0.20
C LEU A 67 16.04 -2.82 1.29
N ARG A 68 16.27 -1.57 0.89
CA ARG A 68 16.43 -0.46 1.80
C ARG A 68 15.05 0.11 2.08
N PHE A 69 14.47 -0.33 3.16
CA PHE A 69 13.11 0.02 3.49
C PHE A 69 13.13 1.10 4.59
N PRO A 70 12.34 2.17 4.53
CA PRO A 70 11.28 2.40 3.54
C PRO A 70 11.72 3.15 2.27
N GLY A 71 12.99 3.52 2.15
CA GLY A 71 13.45 4.34 1.02
C GLY A 71 13.10 3.78 -0.36
N ASP A 72 13.31 2.48 -0.57
CA ASP A 72 13.02 1.86 -1.85
C ASP A 72 11.52 1.90 -2.17
N LEU A 73 10.67 1.76 -1.16
CA LEU A 73 9.23 1.89 -1.33
C LEU A 73 8.86 3.33 -1.67
N GLU A 74 9.41 4.28 -0.92
CA GLU A 74 9.09 5.69 -1.15
C GLU A 74 9.48 6.13 -2.55
N ALA A 75 10.57 5.59 -3.08
CA ALA A 75 11.04 5.94 -4.43
C ALA A 75 10.06 5.56 -5.54
N ILE A 76 9.23 4.53 -5.33
CA ILE A 76 8.27 4.06 -6.34
C ILE A 76 6.84 4.47 -6.02
N MET A 77 6.64 5.22 -4.93
CA MET A 77 5.30 5.62 -4.46
C MET A 77 5.12 7.14 -4.59
N PRO A 78 4.71 7.63 -5.78
CA PRO A 78 4.55 9.07 -5.97
C PRO A 78 3.42 9.68 -5.14
N SER A 79 2.44 8.87 -4.73
CA SER A 79 1.36 9.35 -3.89
C SER A 79 0.72 8.20 -3.15
N PHE A 80 -0.18 8.52 -2.25
CA PHE A 80 -0.94 7.54 -1.48
C PHE A 80 -2.19 8.19 -0.93
N LYS A 81 -3.11 7.37 -0.47
CA LYS A 81 -4.34 7.85 0.18
C LYS A 81 -4.36 7.32 1.59
N GLY A 82 -4.65 8.20 2.55
CA GLY A 82 -4.67 7.87 3.96
C GLY A 82 -3.47 8.46 4.69
N ARG A 83 -3.23 7.95 5.89
CA ARG A 83 -2.12 8.37 6.73
C ARG A 83 -1.01 7.32 6.66
N LEU A 84 0.15 7.72 6.18
CA LEU A 84 1.29 6.81 6.03
C LEU A 84 2.13 6.81 7.29
N THR A 85 2.45 5.61 7.77
CA THR A 85 3.41 5.38 8.83
C THR A 85 4.45 4.40 8.32
N VAL A 86 5.73 4.76 8.41
CA VAL A 86 6.82 3.92 7.93
C VAL A 86 7.87 3.70 9.00
N SER A 87 8.51 2.54 8.93
CA SER A 87 9.68 2.20 9.72
C SER A 87 10.60 1.36 8.83
N GLU A 88 11.73 0.91 9.37
CA GLU A 88 12.63 0.02 8.63
C GLU A 88 12.00 -1.32 8.32
N GLU A 89 10.95 -1.70 9.07
CA GLU A 89 10.34 -3.03 8.98
C GLU A 89 9.00 -3.05 8.26
N GLU A 90 8.28 -1.92 8.23
CA GLU A 90 6.96 -1.92 7.61
C GLU A 90 6.49 -0.54 7.19
N ALA A 91 5.49 -0.54 6.33
CA ALA A 91 4.73 0.65 5.99
C ALA A 91 3.25 0.35 6.14
N SER A 92 2.49 1.33 6.60
CA SER A 92 1.04 1.19 6.71
C SER A 92 0.34 2.46 6.29
N TRP A 93 -0.81 2.29 5.66
CA TRP A 93 -1.71 3.37 5.26
C TRP A 93 -3.00 3.18 6.02
N ASP A 94 -3.36 4.17 6.83
CA ASP A 94 -4.54 4.09 7.67
C ASP A 94 -5.45 5.26 7.38
N PHE A 95 -6.64 5.24 7.93
CA PHE A 95 -7.57 6.35 7.75
C PHE A 95 -6.99 7.60 8.37
N ALA A 96 -7.10 8.72 7.64
CA ALA A 96 -6.68 10.00 8.19
C ALA A 96 -7.64 10.42 9.30
N PRO A 97 -7.15 11.02 10.40
CA PRO A 97 -8.03 11.55 11.43
C PRO A 97 -8.96 12.59 10.83
N ARG A 98 -10.24 12.57 11.25
CA ARG A 98 -11.17 13.60 10.83
C ARG A 98 -10.82 14.90 11.52
N ALA A 99 -10.89 16.00 10.77
CA ALA A 99 -10.69 17.32 11.34
C ALA A 99 -11.73 17.56 12.43
N GLY A 100 -11.29 18.07 13.58
CA GLY A 100 -12.17 18.37 14.69
C GLY A 100 -12.57 17.18 15.55
N ALA A 101 -12.06 16.02 15.26
CA ALA A 101 -12.33 14.83 16.06
C ALA A 101 -11.45 14.79 17.31
#